data_478a4fd8407690e911f2491cf5622ffa
#
_entry.id   478a4fd8407690e911f2491cf5622ffa
#
_cell.length_a   1.000
_cell.length_b   1.000
_cell.length_c   1.000
_cell.angle_alpha   90.00
_cell.angle_beta   90.00
_cell.angle_gamma   90.00
#
_symmetry.space_group_name_H-M   'P 1'
#
loop_
_entity.id
_entity.type
_entity.pdbx_description
1 polymer ?
#
loop_
_entity_poly.entity_id
_entity_poly.type
_entity_poly.pdbx_seq_one_letter_code
_entity_poly.pdbx_strand_id
1 'polypeptide(L)'
;MDHKAPRPLVGVGVVFVRYGQVFLAKRQGSHGEATWASAGGHLETGESLEECARREALEELGVTVGGLIFLCVSNIIAYDKHYVDIEFLGDIGDQEPHLAEPEAFSEYGWFDLDDLPQPLFEAVRYALDSVKTGKYYFRGDEWVHSSA
;
A
#
# COMPACT_ATOMS: atom_id res chain seq x y z
N MET A 1 -33.95 -2.92 -3.51
CA MET A 1 -32.49 -2.92 -3.52
C MET A 1 -31.97 -3.40 -2.18
N ASP A 2 -31.01 -4.28 -2.20
CA ASP A 2 -30.39 -4.78 -0.98
C ASP A 2 -29.24 -3.84 -0.57
N HIS A 3 -29.46 -3.04 0.47
CA HIS A 3 -28.45 -2.12 1.00
C HIS A 3 -27.34 -2.84 1.76
N LYS A 4 -27.53 -4.11 2.06
CA LYS A 4 -26.59 -4.91 2.84
C LYS A 4 -25.68 -5.78 1.97
N ALA A 5 -25.90 -5.76 0.64
CA ALA A 5 -25.04 -6.52 -0.26
C ALA A 5 -23.58 -6.08 -0.10
N PRO A 6 -22.63 -7.01 0.00
CA PRO A 6 -21.22 -6.65 0.07
C PRO A 6 -20.82 -5.83 -1.15
N ARG A 7 -19.96 -4.86 -0.92
CA ARG A 7 -19.40 -4.01 -1.97
C ARG A 7 -17.90 -3.98 -1.84
N PRO A 8 -17.18 -3.92 -2.96
CA PRO A 8 -15.74 -3.71 -2.87
C PRO A 8 -15.42 -2.40 -2.15
N LEU A 9 -14.36 -2.43 -1.36
CA LEU A 9 -13.85 -1.24 -0.71
C LEU A 9 -12.79 -0.60 -1.60
N VAL A 10 -12.58 0.70 -1.44
CA VAL A 10 -11.51 1.39 -2.15
C VAL A 10 -10.38 1.61 -1.18
N GLY A 11 -9.23 1.00 -1.48
CA GLY A 11 -8.01 1.21 -0.74
C GLY A 11 -7.12 2.19 -1.47
N VAL A 12 -6.36 2.99 -0.74
CA VAL A 12 -5.38 3.91 -1.30
C VAL A 12 -4.10 3.77 -0.52
N GLY A 13 -3.00 3.56 -1.22
CA GLY A 13 -1.69 3.43 -0.59
C GLY A 13 -0.65 4.30 -1.25
N VAL A 14 0.47 4.46 -0.56
CA VAL A 14 1.61 5.21 -1.07
C VAL A 14 2.89 4.52 -0.63
N VAL A 15 3.81 4.34 -1.58
CA VAL A 15 5.13 3.79 -1.31
C VAL A 15 6.18 4.88 -1.43
N PHE A 16 7.24 4.79 -0.65
CA PHE A 16 8.35 5.75 -0.66
C PHE A 16 9.62 5.03 -1.08
N VAL A 17 10.20 5.48 -2.18
CA VAL A 17 11.43 4.89 -2.71
C VAL A 17 12.48 5.98 -2.78
N ARG A 18 13.67 5.71 -2.22
CA ARG A 18 14.81 6.60 -2.35
C ARG A 18 16.09 5.77 -2.26
N TYR A 19 17.10 6.15 -3.05
CA TYR A 19 18.39 5.46 -3.10
C TYR A 19 18.25 3.96 -3.35
N GLY A 20 17.27 3.56 -4.20
CA GLY A 20 17.04 2.15 -4.52
C GLY A 20 16.39 1.33 -3.41
N GLN A 21 15.89 1.98 -2.36
CA GLN A 21 15.26 1.32 -1.23
C GLN A 21 13.82 1.80 -1.03
N VAL A 22 12.99 0.93 -0.51
CA VAL A 22 11.59 1.23 -0.17
C VAL A 22 11.39 1.07 1.33
N PHE A 23 10.60 1.99 1.91
CA PHE A 23 10.24 1.88 3.34
C PHE A 23 9.07 0.90 3.48
N LEU A 24 9.23 -0.10 4.34
CA LEU A 24 8.17 -1.08 4.61
C LEU A 24 8.06 -1.33 6.12
N ALA A 25 6.84 -1.63 6.54
CA ALA A 25 6.53 -1.95 7.92
C ALA A 25 5.70 -3.22 7.97
N LYS A 26 5.93 -4.06 8.96
CA LYS A 26 5.28 -5.37 9.09
C LYS A 26 3.96 -5.22 9.84
N ARG A 27 2.87 -5.61 9.20
CA ARG A 27 1.51 -5.46 9.75
C ARG A 27 1.28 -6.41 10.92
N GLN A 28 0.53 -5.93 11.91
CA GLN A 28 0.08 -6.79 13.03
C GLN A 28 -1.34 -6.39 13.44
N GLY A 29 -2.10 -7.35 13.93
CA GLY A 29 -3.43 -7.11 14.52
C GLY A 29 -4.54 -6.81 13.53
N SER A 30 -4.35 -7.07 12.22
CA SER A 30 -5.36 -6.80 11.19
C SER A 30 -5.22 -7.79 10.04
N HIS A 31 -6.07 -7.65 9.02
CA HIS A 31 -5.94 -8.47 7.82
C HIS A 31 -4.55 -8.26 7.20
N GLY A 32 -4.02 -9.30 6.60
CA GLY A 32 -2.65 -9.26 6.09
C GLY A 32 -1.60 -9.25 7.20
N GLU A 33 -1.91 -9.79 8.38
CA GLU A 33 -0.96 -9.84 9.48
C GLU A 33 0.33 -10.52 9.08
N ALA A 34 1.45 -9.99 9.56
CA ALA A 34 2.80 -10.44 9.26
C ALA A 34 3.25 -10.20 7.81
N THR A 35 2.48 -9.45 7.01
CA THR A 35 2.93 -9.02 5.68
C THR A 35 3.56 -7.63 5.77
N TRP A 36 4.48 -7.36 4.86
CA TRP A 36 5.19 -6.07 4.83
C TRP A 36 4.45 -5.10 3.91
N ALA A 37 4.17 -3.91 4.42
CA ALA A 37 3.33 -2.93 3.75
C ALA A 37 3.91 -1.52 3.87
N SER A 38 3.34 -0.60 3.11
CA SER A 38 3.60 0.82 3.21
C SER A 38 2.36 1.51 3.81
N ALA A 39 2.32 2.83 3.78
CA ALA A 39 1.16 3.56 4.27
C ALA A 39 -0.04 3.38 3.35
N GLY A 40 -1.22 3.25 3.92
CA GLY A 40 -2.45 3.14 3.15
C GLY A 40 -3.65 2.88 4.04
N GLY A 41 -4.82 3.01 3.46
CA GLY A 41 -6.07 2.78 4.15
C GLY A 41 -7.27 2.99 3.24
N HIS A 42 -8.44 3.08 3.84
CA HIS A 42 -9.68 3.23 3.09
C HIS A 42 -9.93 4.67 2.68
N LEU A 43 -10.36 4.86 1.43
CA LEU A 43 -10.82 6.14 0.97
C LEU A 43 -12.06 6.55 1.75
N GLU A 44 -12.08 7.77 2.26
CA GLU A 44 -13.22 8.31 2.98
C GLU A 44 -14.09 9.16 2.06
N THR A 45 -15.37 9.20 2.33
CA THR A 45 -16.33 9.96 1.53
C THR A 45 -15.90 11.42 1.41
N GLY A 46 -15.86 11.92 0.17
CA GLY A 46 -15.50 13.30 -0.11
C GLY A 46 -14.03 13.59 -0.24
N GLU A 47 -13.19 12.60 0.01
CA GLU A 47 -11.74 12.72 -0.06
C GLU A 47 -11.24 12.41 -1.47
N SER A 48 -10.27 13.16 -1.99
CA SER A 48 -9.60 12.75 -3.23
C SER A 48 -8.66 11.60 -2.92
N LEU A 49 -8.24 10.88 -3.96
CA LEU A 49 -7.29 9.79 -3.79
C LEU A 49 -5.97 10.30 -3.22
N GLU A 50 -5.51 11.47 -3.69
CA GLU A 50 -4.29 12.09 -3.20
C GLU A 50 -4.40 12.52 -1.75
N GLU A 51 -5.55 13.09 -1.37
CA GLU A 51 -5.79 13.46 0.03
C GLU A 51 -5.74 12.24 0.94
N CYS A 52 -6.31 11.13 0.50
CA CYS A 52 -6.28 9.88 1.25
C CYS A 52 -4.85 9.39 1.43
N ALA A 53 -4.05 9.37 0.36
CA ALA A 53 -2.66 8.94 0.43
C ALA A 53 -1.87 9.78 1.43
N ARG A 54 -2.03 11.11 1.39
CA ARG A 54 -1.33 12.01 2.31
C ARG A 54 -1.78 11.84 3.74
N ARG A 55 -3.07 11.68 3.96
CA ARG A 55 -3.63 11.49 5.30
C ARG A 55 -3.09 10.21 5.93
N GLU A 56 -3.14 9.11 5.19
CA GLU A 56 -2.66 7.83 5.71
C GLU A 56 -1.16 7.85 5.99
N ALA A 57 -0.38 8.48 5.12
CA ALA A 57 1.06 8.60 5.33
C ALA A 57 1.38 9.36 6.61
N LEU A 58 0.66 10.45 6.87
CA LEU A 58 0.86 11.23 8.07
C LEU A 58 0.42 10.47 9.32
N GLU A 59 -0.76 9.84 9.27
CA GLU A 59 -1.31 9.09 10.42
C GLU A 59 -0.45 7.89 10.79
N GLU A 60 0.01 7.14 9.81
CA GLU A 60 0.70 5.87 10.07
C GLU A 60 2.21 6.00 10.22
N LEU A 61 2.84 6.87 9.42
CA LEU A 61 4.30 6.95 9.35
C LEU A 61 4.86 8.31 9.71
N GLY A 62 4.00 9.27 10.04
CA GLY A 62 4.42 10.58 10.51
C GLY A 62 5.12 11.44 9.47
N VAL A 63 4.89 11.19 8.19
CA VAL A 63 5.56 11.95 7.12
C VAL A 63 4.57 12.81 6.36
N THR A 64 5.06 13.95 5.86
CA THR A 64 4.33 14.85 4.98
C THR A 64 4.78 14.58 3.56
N VAL A 65 3.87 14.11 2.72
CA VAL A 65 4.19 13.75 1.33
C VAL A 65 4.11 14.99 0.45
N GLY A 66 5.16 15.22 -0.33
CA GLY A 66 5.19 16.27 -1.34
C GLY A 66 4.54 15.81 -2.63
N GLY A 67 5.34 15.53 -3.67
CA GLY A 67 4.80 15.05 -4.94
C GLY A 67 4.26 13.64 -4.85
N LEU A 68 3.19 13.38 -5.60
CA LEU A 68 2.61 12.05 -5.75
C LEU A 68 2.56 11.70 -7.24
N ILE A 69 2.98 10.47 -7.56
CA ILE A 69 2.90 9.92 -8.91
C ILE A 69 2.01 8.70 -8.85
N PHE A 70 0.95 8.66 -9.68
CA PHE A 70 0.11 7.48 -9.77
C PHE A 70 0.91 6.29 -10.30
N LEU A 71 0.81 5.16 -9.62
CA LEU A 71 1.46 3.93 -10.03
C LEU A 71 0.49 2.97 -10.70
N CYS A 72 -0.53 2.55 -9.99
CA CYS A 72 -1.38 1.47 -10.49
C CYS A 72 -2.71 1.39 -9.76
N VAL A 73 -3.64 0.69 -10.41
CA VAL A 73 -4.88 0.22 -9.81
C VAL A 73 -4.88 -1.29 -9.86
N SER A 74 -5.27 -1.92 -8.76
CA SER A 74 -5.31 -3.37 -8.62
C SER A 74 -6.68 -3.82 -8.14
N ASN A 75 -7.19 -4.91 -8.71
CA ASN A 75 -8.38 -5.57 -8.21
C ASN A 75 -7.91 -6.69 -7.28
N ILE A 76 -8.16 -6.56 -5.99
CA ILE A 76 -7.58 -7.48 -4.98
C ILE A 76 -8.70 -8.21 -4.26
N ILE A 77 -8.68 -9.54 -4.35
CA ILE A 77 -9.55 -10.40 -3.55
C ILE A 77 -8.62 -11.24 -2.67
N ALA A 78 -8.43 -10.80 -1.44
CA ALA A 78 -7.52 -11.42 -0.50
C ALA A 78 -7.94 -11.08 0.93
N TYR A 79 -7.46 -11.86 1.90
CA TYR A 79 -7.72 -11.62 3.33
C TYR A 79 -9.24 -11.56 3.64
N ASP A 80 -10.04 -12.35 2.91
CA ASP A 80 -11.52 -12.36 3.00
C ASP A 80 -12.16 -11.01 2.65
N LYS A 81 -11.49 -10.22 1.83
CA LYS A 81 -11.97 -8.90 1.43
C LYS A 81 -11.78 -8.69 -0.06
N HIS A 82 -12.57 -7.77 -0.61
CA HIS A 82 -12.44 -7.35 -2.00
C HIS A 82 -12.16 -5.85 -2.02
N TYR A 83 -11.01 -5.49 -2.60
CA TYR A 83 -10.57 -4.10 -2.72
C TYR A 83 -10.33 -3.73 -4.17
N VAL A 84 -10.67 -2.49 -4.51
CA VAL A 84 -10.06 -1.80 -5.64
C VAL A 84 -9.02 -0.88 -5.02
N ASP A 85 -7.75 -1.15 -5.29
CA ASP A 85 -6.64 -0.47 -4.63
C ASP A 85 -5.92 0.46 -5.59
N ILE A 86 -5.69 1.70 -5.14
CA ILE A 86 -4.99 2.73 -5.89
C ILE A 86 -3.66 2.99 -5.18
N GLU A 87 -2.53 2.89 -5.90
CA GLU A 87 -1.22 3.10 -5.31
C GLU A 87 -0.50 4.28 -5.94
N PHE A 88 0.21 5.03 -5.10
CA PHE A 88 1.03 6.17 -5.51
C PHE A 88 2.48 5.97 -5.09
N LEU A 89 3.38 6.60 -5.83
CA LEU A 89 4.76 6.81 -5.39
C LEU A 89 4.83 8.21 -4.82
N GLY A 90 5.25 8.33 -3.56
CA GLY A 90 5.30 9.61 -2.86
C GLY A 90 6.72 10.06 -2.59
N ASP A 91 6.92 11.37 -2.64
CA ASP A 91 8.21 12.00 -2.32
C ASP A 91 8.14 12.56 -0.91
N ILE A 92 8.99 12.05 -0.01
CA ILE A 92 9.08 12.53 1.36
C ILE A 92 10.41 13.24 1.65
N GLY A 93 11.24 13.45 0.61
CA GLY A 93 12.53 14.11 0.78
C GLY A 93 13.41 13.36 1.76
N ASP A 94 14.00 14.09 2.70
CA ASP A 94 14.90 13.52 3.71
C ASP A 94 14.19 13.09 4.99
N GLN A 95 12.87 13.15 5.04
CA GLN A 95 12.14 12.74 6.23
C GLN A 95 12.38 11.26 6.52
N GLU A 96 12.45 10.92 7.81
CA GLU A 96 12.51 9.53 8.24
C GLU A 96 11.14 9.11 8.75
N PRO A 97 10.49 8.13 8.09
CA PRO A 97 9.24 7.58 8.61
C PRO A 97 9.45 6.95 9.97
N HIS A 98 8.41 7.01 10.79
CA HIS A 98 8.39 6.32 12.08
C HIS A 98 7.00 5.75 12.30
N LEU A 99 6.87 4.79 13.20
CA LEU A 99 5.57 4.17 13.47
C LEU A 99 4.75 5.08 14.38
N ALA A 100 3.88 5.89 13.78
CA ALA A 100 2.98 6.77 14.52
C ALA A 100 1.81 6.00 15.13
N GLU A 101 1.54 4.80 14.61
CA GLU A 101 0.54 3.88 15.16
C GLU A 101 1.22 2.55 15.47
N PRO A 102 2.00 2.49 16.57
CA PRO A 102 2.85 1.33 16.83
C PRO A 102 2.11 0.01 17.04
N GLU A 103 0.84 0.07 17.39
CA GLU A 103 0.03 -1.14 17.54
C GLU A 103 -0.31 -1.79 16.19
N ALA A 104 -0.19 -1.06 15.09
CA ALA A 104 -0.51 -1.56 13.75
C ALA A 104 0.65 -2.27 13.07
N PHE A 105 1.88 -2.04 13.54
CA PHE A 105 3.10 -2.57 12.91
C PHE A 105 4.08 -3.01 13.98
N SER A 106 4.81 -4.11 13.70
CA SER A 106 5.77 -4.66 14.65
C SER A 106 7.23 -4.34 14.34
N GLU A 107 7.56 -4.15 13.07
CA GLU A 107 8.92 -3.90 12.59
C GLU A 107 8.86 -2.95 11.41
N TYR A 108 9.95 -2.28 11.10
CA TYR A 108 10.02 -1.40 9.94
C TYR A 108 11.46 -1.17 9.52
N GLY A 109 11.62 -0.71 8.30
CA GLY A 109 12.95 -0.33 7.81
C GLY A 109 12.93 0.00 6.32
N TRP A 110 14.11 0.33 5.82
CA TRP A 110 14.35 0.53 4.40
C TRP A 110 14.93 -0.75 3.82
N PHE A 111 14.39 -1.20 2.71
CA PHE A 111 14.78 -2.46 2.07
C PHE A 111 15.13 -2.23 0.62
N ASP A 112 16.18 -2.88 0.14
CA ASP A 112 16.56 -2.81 -1.26
C ASP A 112 15.44 -3.35 -2.14
N LEU A 113 15.14 -2.65 -3.24
CA LEU A 113 14.12 -3.11 -4.18
C LEU A 113 14.44 -4.49 -4.75
N ASP A 114 15.71 -4.88 -4.77
CA ASP A 114 16.13 -6.20 -5.26
C ASP A 114 16.21 -7.26 -4.17
N ASP A 115 15.91 -6.90 -2.91
CA ASP A 115 15.98 -7.83 -1.79
C ASP A 115 14.88 -7.48 -0.78
N LEU A 116 13.64 -7.71 -1.20
CA LEU A 116 12.46 -7.34 -0.41
C LEU A 116 12.17 -8.39 0.65
N PRO A 117 11.68 -7.96 1.83
CA PRO A 117 11.22 -8.91 2.83
C PRO A 117 9.95 -9.61 2.34
N GLN A 118 9.69 -10.79 2.88
CA GLN A 118 8.53 -11.59 2.48
C GLN A 118 7.76 -12.02 3.71
N PRO A 119 6.44 -12.22 3.60
CA PRO A 119 5.62 -11.92 2.42
C PRO A 119 5.25 -10.45 2.34
N LEU A 120 5.02 -9.96 1.14
CA LEU A 120 4.54 -8.60 0.92
C LEU A 120 3.01 -8.56 1.03
N PHE A 121 2.48 -7.47 1.59
CA PHE A 121 1.05 -7.18 1.52
C PHE A 121 0.65 -7.04 0.05
N GLU A 122 -0.48 -7.60 -0.35
CA GLU A 122 -0.86 -7.69 -1.77
C GLU A 122 -0.81 -6.35 -2.50
N ALA A 123 -1.41 -5.30 -1.92
CA ALA A 123 -1.42 -3.98 -2.55
C ALA A 123 0.00 -3.46 -2.81
N VAL A 124 0.90 -3.69 -1.86
CA VAL A 124 2.29 -3.25 -1.97
C VAL A 124 3.05 -4.08 -3.00
N ARG A 125 2.75 -5.36 -3.11
CA ARG A 125 3.36 -6.22 -4.12
C ARG A 125 3.10 -5.67 -5.52
N TYR A 126 1.85 -5.28 -5.79
CA TYR A 126 1.50 -4.67 -7.07
C TYR A 126 2.14 -3.30 -7.25
N ALA A 127 2.16 -2.48 -6.19
CA ALA A 127 2.79 -1.17 -6.26
C ALA A 127 4.27 -1.28 -6.63
N LEU A 128 5.00 -2.20 -6.00
CA LEU A 128 6.43 -2.37 -6.28
C LEU A 128 6.68 -3.00 -7.65
N ASP A 129 5.79 -3.87 -8.11
CA ASP A 129 5.86 -4.37 -9.47
C ASP A 129 5.68 -3.23 -10.47
N SER A 130 4.74 -2.33 -10.20
CA SER A 130 4.53 -1.13 -11.01
C SER A 130 5.77 -0.24 -11.05
N VAL A 131 6.43 -0.05 -9.92
CA VAL A 131 7.68 0.72 -9.86
C VAL A 131 8.73 0.12 -10.79
N LYS A 132 8.84 -1.21 -10.84
CA LYS A 132 9.84 -1.90 -11.64
C LYS A 132 9.50 -1.94 -13.12
N THR A 133 8.22 -2.14 -13.46
CA THR A 133 7.83 -2.46 -14.83
C THR A 133 7.05 -1.37 -15.55
N GLY A 134 6.50 -0.41 -14.80
CA GLY A 134 5.60 0.59 -15.36
C GLY A 134 4.19 0.09 -15.61
N LYS A 135 3.90 -1.15 -15.24
CA LYS A 135 2.55 -1.69 -15.37
C LYS A 135 1.62 -0.97 -14.41
N TYR A 136 0.43 -0.56 -14.87
CA TYR A 136 -0.46 0.29 -14.06
C TYR A 136 -1.83 -0.33 -13.80
N TYR A 137 -2.10 -1.51 -14.33
CA TYR A 137 -3.36 -2.21 -14.06
C TYR A 137 -3.09 -3.67 -13.77
N PHE A 138 -3.61 -4.14 -12.64
CA PHE A 138 -3.50 -5.53 -12.22
C PHE A 138 -4.90 -6.09 -12.02
N ARG A 139 -5.23 -7.15 -12.75
CA ARG A 139 -6.56 -7.75 -12.71
C ARG A 139 -6.87 -8.47 -11.42
N GLY A 140 -5.83 -8.84 -10.67
CA GLY A 140 -5.99 -9.56 -9.43
C GLY A 140 -5.85 -11.07 -9.56
N ASP A 141 -5.79 -11.59 -10.78
CA ASP A 141 -5.60 -13.02 -11.02
C ASP A 141 -4.18 -13.38 -11.47
N GLU A 142 -3.35 -12.39 -11.76
CA GLU A 142 -1.95 -12.63 -12.12
C GLU A 142 -1.24 -13.39 -11.02
N TRP A 143 -1.50 -13.00 -9.78
CA TRP A 143 -0.89 -13.64 -8.63
C TRP A 143 -1.35 -15.08 -8.46
N VAL A 144 -2.63 -15.34 -8.68
CA VAL A 144 -3.19 -16.69 -8.58
C VAL A 144 -2.52 -17.60 -9.59
N HIS A 145 -2.35 -17.13 -10.82
CA HIS A 145 -1.71 -17.91 -11.87
C HIS A 145 -0.23 -18.16 -11.56
N SER A 146 0.45 -17.20 -10.98
CA SER A 146 1.87 -17.34 -10.67
C SER A 146 2.12 -18.26 -9.49
N SER A 147 1.14 -18.49 -8.64
CA SER A 147 1.27 -19.36 -7.48
C SER A 147 0.89 -20.82 -7.76
N ALA A 148 0.32 -21.07 -8.92
CA ALA A 148 -0.03 -22.41 -9.34
C ALA A 148 1.20 -23.14 -9.87
#